data_d3b164003d0c0168f5cf71d8247d4e91
#
_entry.id   d3b164003d0c0168f5cf71d8247d4e91
#
_cell.length_a   1.000
_cell.length_b   1.000
_cell.length_c   1.000
_cell.angle_alpha   90.00
_cell.angle_beta   90.00
_cell.angle_gamma   90.00
#
_symmetry.space_group_name_H-M   'P 1'
#
loop_
_entity.id
_entity.type
_entity.pdbx_description
1 polymer ?
#
loop_
_entity_poly.entity_id
_entity_poly.type
_entity_poly.pdbx_seq_one_letter_code
_entity_poly.pdbx_strand_id
1 'polypeptide(L)'
;DNPTCCELVFDATTASYHKKFAAVLKKLGLKAIDMTPSQVGEMCVPSINLKDCISYPNVNMITCGGQTAIPVAFAISQAQSNIEYIEIVSSISSRSAGPGTRANIDEYVENTESGLRQMTGCQNVKAILNLNPATPCIDSQSSIFALVDSPDMDAVSESVAGMVLKMKEYVPGYEMIVPPQYENGRIAAMVKVRGLGDFLPQYAGNLDIINCAAITLAEEYAKEELEH
;
A
#
# COMPACT_ATOMS: atom_id res chain seq x y z
N ASP A 1 16.06 -1.37 27.41
CA ASP A 1 16.39 -0.01 27.88
C ASP A 1 17.77 0.47 27.37
N ASN A 2 18.10 0.17 26.12
CA ASN A 2 19.28 0.69 25.46
C ASN A 2 18.85 1.49 24.22
N PRO A 3 18.75 2.84 24.29
CA PRO A 3 18.30 3.67 23.19
C PRO A 3 19.28 3.73 21.99
N THR A 4 20.50 3.18 22.17
CA THR A 4 21.53 3.14 21.12
C THR A 4 21.57 1.78 20.40
N CYS A 5 20.61 0.89 20.62
CA CYS A 5 20.62 -0.45 20.00
C CYS A 5 20.20 -0.44 18.53
N CYS A 6 19.48 0.59 18.09
CA CYS A 6 19.03 0.78 16.71
C CYS A 6 18.72 2.26 16.43
N GLU A 7 18.67 2.62 15.18
CA GLU A 7 18.29 3.97 14.69
C GLU A 7 16.93 3.95 14.02
N LEU A 8 16.54 2.79 13.49
CA LEU A 8 15.29 2.55 12.76
C LEU A 8 14.52 1.37 13.34
N VAL A 9 13.22 1.51 13.46
CA VAL A 9 12.31 0.46 13.95
C VAL A 9 11.25 0.16 12.90
N PHE A 10 11.13 -1.11 12.51
CA PHE A 10 9.97 -1.60 11.76
C PHE A 10 8.92 -2.10 12.76
N ASP A 11 7.77 -1.44 12.80
CA ASP A 11 6.66 -1.87 13.67
C ASP A 11 5.64 -2.70 12.89
N ALA A 12 5.70 -4.01 13.10
CA ALA A 12 4.76 -4.98 12.54
C ALA A 12 3.83 -5.58 13.63
N THR A 13 3.52 -4.84 14.67
CA THR A 13 2.66 -5.28 15.78
C THR A 13 1.17 -5.12 15.44
N THR A 14 0.45 -4.23 16.10
CA THR A 14 -0.95 -3.90 15.83
C THR A 14 -1.18 -2.39 15.87
N ALA A 15 -2.25 -1.91 15.25
CA ALA A 15 -2.61 -0.50 15.26
C ALA A 15 -2.66 0.09 16.68
N SER A 16 -3.23 -0.64 17.63
CA SER A 16 -3.36 -0.20 19.02
C SER A 16 -2.01 -0.12 19.76
N TYR A 17 -1.07 -1.00 19.46
CA TYR A 17 0.27 -0.98 20.04
C TYR A 17 1.11 0.15 19.43
N HIS A 18 1.07 0.29 18.09
CA HIS A 18 1.80 1.39 17.44
C HIS A 18 1.37 2.76 17.98
N LYS A 19 0.07 3.01 18.13
CA LYS A 19 -0.46 4.25 18.74
C LYS A 19 0.15 4.54 20.12
N LYS A 20 0.48 3.51 20.90
CA LYS A 20 1.12 3.66 22.21
C LYS A 20 2.63 3.87 22.10
N PHE A 21 3.29 3.15 21.20
CA PHE A 21 4.75 3.17 21.10
C PHE A 21 5.29 4.35 20.27
N ALA A 22 4.56 4.87 19.30
CA ALA A 22 5.01 5.97 18.45
C ALA A 22 5.54 7.18 19.25
N ALA A 23 4.83 7.56 20.34
CA ALA A 23 5.27 8.65 21.20
C ALA A 23 6.57 8.33 21.97
N VAL A 24 6.81 7.07 22.30
CA VAL A 24 8.04 6.61 22.99
C VAL A 24 9.19 6.61 22.00
N LEU A 25 9.00 6.05 20.79
CA LEU A 25 10.00 6.02 19.73
C LEU A 25 10.46 7.44 19.38
N LYS A 26 9.51 8.36 19.21
CA LYS A 26 9.80 9.79 18.98
C LYS A 26 10.63 10.40 20.09
N LYS A 27 10.32 10.12 21.38
CA LYS A 27 11.11 10.63 22.52
C LYS A 27 12.53 10.08 22.57
N LEU A 28 12.74 8.87 22.05
CA LEU A 28 14.04 8.24 21.96
C LEU A 28 14.84 8.68 20.72
N GLY A 29 14.26 9.52 19.85
CA GLY A 29 14.88 9.95 18.60
C GLY A 29 14.97 8.87 17.53
N LEU A 30 14.19 7.79 17.67
CA LEU A 30 14.18 6.69 16.73
C LEU A 30 13.23 6.94 15.56
N LYS A 31 13.68 6.67 14.33
CA LYS A 31 12.81 6.60 13.16
C LYS A 31 11.96 5.34 13.22
N ALA A 32 10.70 5.43 12.81
CA ALA A 32 9.77 4.29 12.79
C ALA A 32 9.10 4.15 11.42
N ILE A 33 9.09 2.93 10.91
CA ILE A 33 8.29 2.51 9.76
C ILE A 33 7.15 1.67 10.29
N ASP A 34 5.95 2.24 10.27
CA ASP A 34 4.74 1.60 10.77
C ASP A 34 4.07 0.77 9.67
N MET A 35 4.11 -0.53 9.82
CA MET A 35 3.48 -1.50 8.91
C MET A 35 2.08 -1.90 9.40
N THR A 36 1.57 -1.23 10.44
CA THR A 36 0.24 -1.47 11.00
C THR A 36 -0.78 -0.46 10.46
N PRO A 37 -2.08 -0.73 10.48
CA PRO A 37 -3.10 0.23 10.04
C PRO A 37 -3.42 1.28 11.13
N SER A 38 -2.40 1.86 11.76
CA SER A 38 -2.57 2.75 12.94
C SER A 38 -3.05 4.16 12.60
N GLN A 39 -2.82 4.62 11.37
CA GLN A 39 -3.00 6.01 10.92
C GLN A 39 -2.11 7.01 11.69
N VAL A 40 -0.97 6.56 12.22
CA VAL A 40 -0.01 7.42 12.92
C VAL A 40 1.19 7.69 12.03
N GLY A 41 1.53 8.96 11.84
CA GLY A 41 2.63 9.40 10.97
C GLY A 41 2.19 9.69 9.54
N GLU A 42 3.16 10.09 8.70
CA GLU A 42 2.91 10.38 7.29
C GLU A 42 2.67 9.09 6.50
N MET A 43 1.67 9.09 5.63
CA MET A 43 1.36 7.93 4.81
C MET A 43 2.32 7.85 3.61
N CYS A 44 2.91 6.68 3.39
CA CYS A 44 3.87 6.45 2.31
C CYS A 44 3.42 5.33 1.37
N VAL A 45 3.49 5.64 0.09
CA VAL A 45 3.51 4.69 -1.01
C VAL A 45 4.78 4.97 -1.83
N PRO A 46 5.81 4.12 -1.80
CA PRO A 46 7.14 4.46 -2.36
C PRO A 46 7.11 4.91 -3.82
N SER A 47 6.26 4.32 -4.65
CA SER A 47 6.11 4.71 -6.06
C SER A 47 5.47 6.10 -6.27
N ILE A 48 4.92 6.73 -5.21
CA ILE A 48 4.20 8.01 -5.28
C ILE A 48 4.96 9.11 -4.55
N ASN A 49 5.26 8.94 -3.25
CA ASN A 49 5.72 10.02 -2.37
C ASN A 49 6.91 9.66 -1.48
N LEU A 50 7.77 8.70 -1.89
CA LEU A 50 8.90 8.22 -1.10
C LEU A 50 9.77 9.35 -0.56
N LYS A 51 10.18 10.28 -1.43
CA LYS A 51 11.08 11.40 -1.06
C LYS A 51 10.46 12.36 -0.07
N ASP A 52 9.15 12.57 -0.14
CA ASP A 52 8.44 13.46 0.78
C ASP A 52 8.37 12.87 2.19
N CYS A 53 8.43 11.53 2.29
CA CYS A 53 8.32 10.81 3.56
C CYS A 53 9.62 10.75 4.37
N ILE A 54 10.79 10.97 3.76
CA ILE A 54 12.10 10.79 4.39
C ILE A 54 12.32 11.71 5.60
N SER A 55 11.75 12.91 5.59
CA SER A 55 11.88 13.89 6.67
C SER A 55 11.07 13.55 7.93
N TYR A 56 10.15 12.61 7.86
CA TYR A 56 9.26 12.28 8.97
C TYR A 56 9.86 11.21 9.90
N PRO A 57 9.78 11.38 11.22
CA PRO A 57 10.30 10.42 12.18
C PRO A 57 9.45 9.15 12.29
N ASN A 58 8.19 9.20 11.85
CA ASN A 58 7.28 8.07 11.82
C ASN A 58 6.50 8.08 10.51
N VAL A 59 6.62 7.01 9.73
CA VAL A 59 5.98 6.84 8.42
C VAL A 59 5.11 5.60 8.44
N ASN A 60 3.84 5.80 8.07
CA ASN A 60 2.84 4.73 8.01
C ASN A 60 2.75 4.15 6.59
N MET A 61 2.93 2.84 6.47
CA MET A 61 2.87 2.12 5.19
C MET A 61 1.43 1.79 4.76
N ILE A 62 0.44 2.42 5.36
CA ILE A 62 -1.00 2.28 5.07
C ILE A 62 -1.45 0.84 5.36
N THR A 63 -1.58 0.02 4.32
CA THR A 63 -1.95 -1.40 4.40
C THR A 63 -1.39 -2.15 3.20
N CYS A 64 -1.33 -3.47 3.27
CA CYS A 64 -0.89 -4.29 2.13
C CYS A 64 -1.79 -4.10 0.89
N GLY A 65 -3.11 -4.02 1.06
CA GLY A 65 -4.03 -3.73 -0.04
C GLY A 65 -3.90 -2.30 -0.55
N GLY A 66 -3.61 -1.34 0.35
CA GLY A 66 -3.27 0.04 -0.02
C GLY A 66 -2.02 0.08 -0.89
N GLN A 67 -0.92 -0.55 -0.47
CA GLN A 67 0.31 -0.64 -1.26
C GLN A 67 0.08 -1.31 -2.63
N THR A 68 -0.86 -2.27 -2.70
CA THR A 68 -1.18 -2.97 -3.96
C THR A 68 -1.99 -2.11 -4.93
N ALA A 69 -3.00 -1.40 -4.45
CA ALA A 69 -4.03 -0.79 -5.32
C ALA A 69 -3.92 0.72 -5.45
N ILE A 70 -3.46 1.43 -4.42
CA ILE A 70 -3.34 2.90 -4.45
C ILE A 70 -2.43 3.39 -5.59
N PRO A 71 -1.30 2.74 -5.93
CA PRO A 71 -0.50 3.15 -7.09
C PRO A 71 -1.29 3.24 -8.39
N VAL A 72 -2.11 2.24 -8.68
CA VAL A 72 -2.95 2.23 -9.89
C VAL A 72 -4.06 3.28 -9.81
N ALA A 73 -4.73 3.38 -8.65
CA ALA A 73 -5.74 4.42 -8.44
C ALA A 73 -5.17 5.83 -8.59
N PHE A 74 -3.96 6.06 -8.07
CA PHE A 74 -3.22 7.31 -8.25
C PHE A 74 -2.91 7.56 -9.72
N ALA A 75 -2.38 6.57 -10.45
CA ALA A 75 -2.09 6.70 -11.88
C ALA A 75 -3.35 7.06 -12.69
N ILE A 76 -4.50 6.47 -12.37
CA ILE A 76 -5.79 6.84 -12.97
C ILE A 76 -6.12 8.31 -12.63
N SER A 77 -5.95 8.74 -11.38
CA SER A 77 -6.26 10.11 -10.96
C SER A 77 -5.33 11.17 -11.56
N GLN A 78 -4.11 10.80 -11.93
CA GLN A 78 -3.20 11.70 -12.65
C GLN A 78 -3.63 11.91 -14.12
N ALA A 79 -4.25 10.90 -14.73
CA ALA A 79 -4.74 10.96 -16.09
C ALA A 79 -6.17 11.56 -16.17
N GLN A 80 -6.95 11.53 -15.08
CA GLN A 80 -8.35 11.94 -15.03
C GLN A 80 -8.64 12.82 -13.81
N SER A 81 -9.09 14.08 -14.05
CA SER A 81 -9.36 15.05 -12.98
C SER A 81 -10.79 15.01 -12.41
N ASN A 82 -11.71 14.31 -13.07
CA ASN A 82 -13.15 14.33 -12.78
C ASN A 82 -13.66 13.00 -12.20
N ILE A 83 -12.85 12.33 -11.39
CA ILE A 83 -13.23 11.08 -10.77
C ILE A 83 -14.22 11.34 -9.62
N GLU A 84 -15.40 10.75 -9.72
CA GLU A 84 -16.47 10.92 -8.73
C GLU A 84 -16.33 9.96 -7.55
N TYR A 85 -15.80 8.75 -7.78
CA TYR A 85 -15.70 7.70 -6.78
C TYR A 85 -14.59 6.70 -7.15
N ILE A 86 -13.86 6.23 -6.13
CA ILE A 86 -12.87 5.15 -6.31
C ILE A 86 -13.16 4.03 -5.32
N GLU A 87 -13.17 2.79 -5.82
CA GLU A 87 -13.28 1.59 -4.99
C GLU A 87 -12.10 0.66 -5.20
N ILE A 88 -11.61 0.12 -4.10
CA ILE A 88 -10.58 -0.93 -4.09
C ILE A 88 -11.17 -2.19 -3.45
N VAL A 89 -11.08 -3.31 -4.14
CA VAL A 89 -11.43 -4.62 -3.61
C VAL A 89 -10.18 -5.49 -3.56
N SER A 90 -9.61 -5.63 -2.36
CA SER A 90 -8.43 -6.49 -2.13
C SER A 90 -8.88 -7.90 -1.74
N SER A 91 -8.39 -8.91 -2.45
CA SER A 91 -8.63 -10.32 -2.15
C SER A 91 -7.30 -11.00 -1.82
N ILE A 92 -7.19 -11.54 -0.62
CA ILE A 92 -6.02 -12.26 -0.15
C ILE A 92 -6.39 -13.67 0.29
N SER A 93 -5.43 -14.60 0.24
CA SER A 93 -5.66 -15.93 0.80
C SER A 93 -5.98 -15.82 2.31
N SER A 94 -6.99 -16.52 2.76
CA SER A 94 -7.33 -16.60 4.19
C SER A 94 -6.15 -17.09 5.05
N ARG A 95 -5.22 -17.86 4.46
CA ARG A 95 -4.01 -18.35 5.13
C ARG A 95 -2.93 -17.28 5.30
N SER A 96 -2.92 -16.22 4.49
CA SER A 96 -2.00 -15.09 4.63
C SER A 96 -2.55 -13.97 5.54
N ALA A 97 -3.80 -14.07 6.00
CA ALA A 97 -4.41 -13.17 6.96
C ALA A 97 -4.18 -13.70 8.39
N GLY A 98 -3.14 -13.21 9.03
CA GLY A 98 -2.80 -13.55 10.41
C GLY A 98 -3.76 -12.97 11.46
N PRO A 99 -3.55 -13.28 12.76
CA PRO A 99 -4.37 -12.74 13.86
C PRO A 99 -4.40 -11.20 13.87
N GLY A 100 -3.28 -10.55 13.57
CA GLY A 100 -3.20 -9.08 13.50
C GLY A 100 -4.13 -8.49 12.43
N THR A 101 -4.14 -9.04 11.22
CA THR A 101 -5.05 -8.61 10.14
C THR A 101 -6.51 -8.79 10.56
N ARG A 102 -6.85 -9.96 11.13
CA ARG A 102 -8.22 -10.28 11.52
C ARG A 102 -8.75 -9.43 12.67
N ALA A 103 -7.86 -9.05 13.59
CA ALA A 103 -8.23 -8.20 14.74
C ALA A 103 -8.31 -6.70 14.38
N ASN A 104 -7.82 -6.28 13.21
CA ASN A 104 -7.76 -4.87 12.80
C ASN A 104 -8.39 -4.64 11.41
N ILE A 105 -9.48 -5.35 11.09
CA ILE A 105 -10.14 -5.22 9.77
C ILE A 105 -10.73 -3.82 9.59
N ASP A 106 -11.34 -3.26 10.61
CA ASP A 106 -11.95 -1.92 10.56
C ASP A 106 -10.85 -0.86 10.35
N GLU A 107 -9.77 -0.92 11.14
CA GLU A 107 -8.61 -0.04 10.98
C GLU A 107 -7.94 -0.22 9.61
N TYR A 108 -7.91 -1.44 9.10
CA TYR A 108 -7.40 -1.72 7.75
C TYR A 108 -8.20 -0.98 6.68
N VAL A 109 -9.55 -1.07 6.74
CA VAL A 109 -10.45 -0.39 5.80
C VAL A 109 -10.28 1.11 5.91
N GLU A 110 -10.38 1.67 7.11
CA GLU A 110 -10.27 3.10 7.37
C GLU A 110 -8.92 3.67 6.92
N ASN A 111 -7.81 2.98 7.21
CA ASN A 111 -6.48 3.44 6.82
C ASN A 111 -6.28 3.37 5.30
N THR A 112 -6.79 2.30 4.65
CA THR A 112 -6.75 2.19 3.19
C THR A 112 -7.54 3.30 2.51
N GLU A 113 -8.74 3.60 3.00
CA GLU A 113 -9.58 4.70 2.49
C GLU A 113 -8.90 6.06 2.71
N SER A 114 -8.28 6.28 3.87
CA SER A 114 -7.55 7.52 4.17
C SER A 114 -6.36 7.71 3.22
N GLY A 115 -5.57 6.66 3.01
CA GLY A 115 -4.46 6.69 2.05
C GLY A 115 -4.94 6.93 0.61
N LEU A 116 -6.06 6.31 0.23
CA LEU A 116 -6.66 6.50 -1.09
C LEU A 116 -7.10 7.96 -1.31
N ARG A 117 -7.77 8.58 -0.31
CA ARG A 117 -8.13 10.01 -0.37
C ARG A 117 -6.91 10.91 -0.46
N GLN A 118 -5.91 10.66 0.37
CA GLN A 118 -4.70 11.47 0.41
C GLN A 118 -3.95 11.43 -0.92
N MET A 119 -3.75 10.24 -1.49
CA MET A 119 -2.95 10.08 -2.70
C MET A 119 -3.68 10.50 -3.97
N THR A 120 -4.99 10.20 -4.08
CA THR A 120 -5.74 10.47 -5.32
C THR A 120 -6.47 11.82 -5.32
N GLY A 121 -6.70 12.42 -4.15
CA GLY A 121 -7.56 13.62 -4.00
C GLY A 121 -9.06 13.33 -4.07
N CYS A 122 -9.48 12.12 -4.47
CA CYS A 122 -10.88 11.73 -4.51
C CYS A 122 -11.44 11.57 -3.09
N GLN A 123 -12.51 12.27 -2.76
CA GLN A 123 -13.11 12.21 -1.40
C GLN A 123 -14.06 11.02 -1.22
N ASN A 124 -14.72 10.60 -2.30
CA ASN A 124 -15.65 9.48 -2.27
C ASN A 124 -14.90 8.19 -2.58
N VAL A 125 -14.48 7.47 -1.56
CA VAL A 125 -13.71 6.24 -1.73
C VAL A 125 -14.25 5.10 -0.89
N LYS A 126 -13.99 3.87 -1.32
CA LYS A 126 -14.32 2.65 -0.58
C LYS A 126 -13.18 1.64 -0.67
N ALA A 127 -12.87 1.01 0.46
CA ALA A 127 -11.98 -0.13 0.52
C ALA A 127 -12.73 -1.37 1.02
N ILE A 128 -12.48 -2.51 0.38
CA ILE A 128 -13.08 -3.81 0.73
C ILE A 128 -11.93 -4.82 0.85
N LEU A 129 -11.92 -5.56 1.96
CA LEU A 129 -11.01 -6.68 2.16
C LEU A 129 -11.78 -8.00 2.09
N ASN A 130 -11.40 -8.85 1.14
CA ASN A 130 -11.94 -10.19 0.97
C ASN A 130 -10.91 -11.24 1.39
N LEU A 131 -11.25 -12.08 2.38
CA LEU A 131 -10.44 -13.20 2.83
C LEU A 131 -10.89 -14.48 2.11
N ASN A 132 -10.14 -14.92 1.12
CA ASN A 132 -10.49 -16.04 0.27
C ASN A 132 -10.03 -17.38 0.86
N PRO A 133 -10.94 -18.32 1.16
CA PRO A 133 -10.61 -19.62 1.75
C PRO A 133 -10.24 -20.70 0.75
N ALA A 134 -10.16 -20.40 -0.56
CA ALA A 134 -9.94 -21.40 -1.61
C ALA A 134 -8.66 -22.22 -1.41
N THR A 135 -8.73 -23.47 -1.84
CA THR A 135 -7.59 -24.39 -1.92
C THR A 135 -7.53 -24.95 -3.36
N PRO A 136 -6.40 -24.75 -4.08
CA PRO A 136 -5.18 -24.07 -3.64
C PRO A 136 -5.38 -22.58 -3.37
N CYS A 137 -4.49 -21.99 -2.54
CA CYS A 137 -4.56 -20.57 -2.20
C CYS A 137 -4.43 -19.70 -3.44
N ILE A 138 -5.22 -18.61 -3.49
CA ILE A 138 -5.07 -17.57 -4.52
C ILE A 138 -3.84 -16.70 -4.21
N ASP A 139 -3.23 -16.13 -5.24
CA ASP A 139 -2.30 -15.01 -5.09
C ASP A 139 -3.05 -13.78 -4.57
N SER A 140 -2.34 -12.87 -3.90
CA SER A 140 -2.91 -11.58 -3.49
C SER A 140 -3.27 -10.75 -4.71
N GLN A 141 -4.49 -10.24 -4.78
CA GLN A 141 -4.97 -9.44 -5.92
C GLN A 141 -5.87 -8.31 -5.48
N SER A 142 -5.89 -7.23 -6.26
CA SER A 142 -6.77 -6.09 -6.03
C SER A 142 -7.42 -5.63 -7.32
N SER A 143 -8.73 -5.43 -7.26
CA SER A 143 -9.49 -4.75 -8.30
C SER A 143 -9.65 -3.29 -7.94
N ILE A 144 -9.46 -2.40 -8.90
CA ILE A 144 -9.58 -0.96 -8.77
C ILE A 144 -10.70 -0.51 -9.71
N PHE A 145 -11.66 0.22 -9.18
CA PHE A 145 -12.75 0.81 -9.93
C PHE A 145 -12.75 2.32 -9.72
N ALA A 146 -12.86 3.09 -10.81
CA ALA A 146 -13.00 4.53 -10.76
C ALA A 146 -14.22 4.97 -11.58
N LEU A 147 -15.18 5.63 -10.93
CA LEU A 147 -16.33 6.22 -11.60
C LEU A 147 -15.90 7.55 -12.20
N VAL A 148 -16.01 7.64 -13.51
CA VAL A 148 -15.61 8.82 -14.28
C VAL A 148 -16.41 8.89 -15.56
N ASP A 149 -16.79 10.09 -15.96
CA ASP A 149 -17.48 10.32 -17.25
C ASP A 149 -16.47 10.62 -18.35
N SER A 150 -16.61 9.91 -19.48
CA SER A 150 -15.84 10.15 -20.72
C SER A 150 -14.32 10.22 -20.52
N PRO A 151 -13.66 9.18 -19.96
CA PRO A 151 -12.23 9.18 -19.72
C PRO A 151 -11.40 9.13 -21.02
N ASP A 152 -10.22 9.76 -20.98
CA ASP A 152 -9.17 9.48 -21.96
C ASP A 152 -8.46 8.16 -21.62
N MET A 153 -8.91 7.09 -22.24
CA MET A 153 -8.41 5.74 -21.95
C MET A 153 -6.98 5.50 -22.43
N ASP A 154 -6.50 6.25 -23.42
CA ASP A 154 -5.11 6.16 -23.88
C ASP A 154 -4.19 6.79 -22.81
N ALA A 155 -4.51 7.96 -22.31
CA ALA A 155 -3.79 8.60 -21.21
C ALA A 155 -3.84 7.76 -19.91
N VAL A 156 -4.98 7.17 -19.57
CA VAL A 156 -5.12 6.26 -18.43
C VAL A 156 -4.22 5.04 -18.58
N SER A 157 -4.23 4.42 -19.76
CA SER A 157 -3.45 3.21 -20.01
C SER A 157 -1.94 3.47 -19.94
N GLU A 158 -1.48 4.60 -20.50
CA GLU A 158 -0.08 5.02 -20.43
C GLU A 158 0.35 5.31 -18.99
N SER A 159 -0.43 6.08 -18.23
CA SER A 159 -0.15 6.41 -16.84
C SER A 159 -0.08 5.16 -15.96
N VAL A 160 -1.03 4.25 -16.10
CA VAL A 160 -1.07 2.99 -15.34
C VAL A 160 0.09 2.08 -15.73
N ALA A 161 0.43 1.97 -17.01
CA ALA A 161 1.57 1.17 -17.45
C ALA A 161 2.89 1.71 -16.86
N GLY A 162 3.09 3.02 -16.85
CA GLY A 162 4.23 3.66 -16.20
C GLY A 162 4.30 3.39 -14.69
N MET A 163 3.16 3.43 -14.01
CA MET A 163 3.09 3.11 -12.59
C MET A 163 3.42 1.63 -12.30
N VAL A 164 2.93 0.72 -13.12
CA VAL A 164 3.25 -0.73 -12.97
C VAL A 164 4.75 -0.97 -13.11
N LEU A 165 5.44 -0.27 -14.02
CA LEU A 165 6.90 -0.36 -14.14
C LEU A 165 7.60 0.11 -12.86
N LYS A 166 7.20 1.26 -12.29
CA LYS A 166 7.74 1.74 -11.00
C LYS A 166 7.50 0.76 -9.86
N MET A 167 6.31 0.15 -9.82
CA MET A 167 6.00 -0.86 -8.79
C MET A 167 6.93 -2.07 -8.89
N LYS A 168 7.25 -2.53 -10.10
CA LYS A 168 8.14 -3.68 -10.32
C LYS A 168 9.59 -3.43 -9.91
N GLU A 169 10.02 -2.18 -9.80
CA GLU A 169 11.37 -1.85 -9.34
C GLU A 169 11.64 -2.34 -7.92
N TYR A 170 10.63 -2.34 -7.06
CA TYR A 170 10.77 -2.78 -5.66
C TYR A 170 9.85 -3.94 -5.27
N VAL A 171 8.86 -4.29 -6.11
CA VAL A 171 7.97 -5.44 -5.92
C VAL A 171 8.03 -6.35 -7.15
N PRO A 172 9.01 -7.26 -7.27
CA PRO A 172 9.19 -8.06 -8.49
C PRO A 172 7.98 -8.89 -8.90
N GLY A 173 7.18 -9.34 -7.93
CA GLY A 173 5.95 -10.11 -8.17
C GLY A 173 4.71 -9.30 -8.49
N TYR A 174 4.82 -7.97 -8.68
CA TYR A 174 3.69 -7.12 -9.05
C TYR A 174 3.32 -7.27 -10.52
N GLU A 175 2.07 -7.57 -10.82
CA GLU A 175 1.61 -7.84 -12.18
C GLU A 175 0.22 -7.25 -12.43
N MET A 176 0.06 -6.57 -13.57
CA MET A 176 -1.24 -6.16 -14.10
C MET A 176 -1.88 -7.37 -14.78
N ILE A 177 -3.03 -7.85 -14.27
CA ILE A 177 -3.75 -9.00 -14.82
C ILE A 177 -4.97 -8.60 -15.65
N VAL A 178 -5.56 -7.43 -15.36
CA VAL A 178 -6.57 -6.80 -16.21
C VAL A 178 -6.14 -5.37 -16.44
N PRO A 179 -5.72 -4.99 -17.66
CA PRO A 179 -5.40 -3.60 -17.99
C PRO A 179 -6.63 -2.71 -17.83
N PRO A 180 -6.46 -1.38 -17.69
CA PRO A 180 -7.59 -0.46 -17.57
C PRO A 180 -8.59 -0.63 -18.71
N GLN A 181 -9.84 -0.83 -18.36
CA GLN A 181 -10.97 -0.96 -19.28
C GLN A 181 -12.07 -0.01 -18.83
N TYR A 182 -12.76 0.61 -19.78
CA TYR A 182 -13.89 1.48 -19.48
C TYR A 182 -15.20 0.81 -19.92
N GLU A 183 -16.08 0.61 -18.95
CA GLU A 183 -17.37 0.00 -19.19
C GLU A 183 -18.40 0.53 -18.17
N ASN A 184 -19.59 0.85 -18.66
CA ASN A 184 -20.73 1.28 -17.83
C ASN A 184 -20.40 2.47 -16.90
N GLY A 185 -19.68 3.49 -17.41
CA GLY A 185 -19.36 4.73 -16.66
C GLY A 185 -18.20 4.55 -15.66
N ARG A 186 -17.47 3.44 -15.69
CA ARG A 186 -16.34 3.19 -14.79
C ARG A 186 -15.12 2.64 -15.50
N ILE A 187 -13.96 3.05 -15.03
CA ILE A 187 -12.69 2.38 -15.34
C ILE A 187 -12.54 1.23 -14.36
N ALA A 188 -12.16 0.05 -14.86
CA ALA A 188 -11.83 -1.13 -14.09
C ALA A 188 -10.44 -1.62 -14.45
N ALA A 189 -9.61 -1.93 -13.44
CA ALA A 189 -8.29 -2.53 -13.61
C ALA A 189 -8.05 -3.57 -12.51
N MET A 190 -7.16 -4.53 -12.74
CA MET A 190 -6.85 -5.53 -11.74
C MET A 190 -5.37 -5.87 -11.73
N VAL A 191 -4.80 -5.89 -10.52
CA VAL A 191 -3.41 -6.24 -10.27
C VAL A 191 -3.33 -7.43 -9.32
N LYS A 192 -2.23 -8.16 -9.39
CA LYS A 192 -1.88 -9.18 -8.40
C LYS A 192 -0.45 -9.01 -7.92
N VAL A 193 -0.18 -9.56 -6.76
CA VAL A 193 1.16 -9.70 -6.20
C VAL A 193 1.38 -11.16 -5.85
N ARG A 194 2.39 -11.75 -6.46
CA ARG A 194 2.89 -13.07 -6.11
C ARG A 194 4.17 -12.89 -5.31
N GLY A 195 4.22 -13.45 -4.11
CA GLY A 195 5.41 -13.41 -3.28
C GLY A 195 6.57 -14.19 -3.92
N LEU A 196 7.80 -13.83 -3.56
CA LEU A 196 9.01 -14.48 -4.06
C LEU A 196 9.11 -15.95 -3.62
N GLY A 197 8.55 -16.28 -2.46
CA GLY A 197 8.56 -17.64 -1.94
C GLY A 197 9.83 -18.00 -1.16
N ASP A 198 10.66 -17.00 -0.81
CA ASP A 198 11.91 -17.20 -0.08
C ASP A 198 11.67 -17.62 1.37
N PHE A 199 10.92 -16.82 2.12
CA PHE A 199 10.56 -17.07 3.51
C PHE A 199 9.06 -17.32 3.68
N LEU A 200 8.22 -16.53 3.00
CA LEU A 200 6.77 -16.67 2.99
C LEU A 200 6.31 -17.43 1.75
N PRO A 201 5.19 -18.17 1.82
CA PRO A 201 4.62 -18.81 0.64
C PRO A 201 4.28 -17.80 -0.44
N GLN A 202 4.40 -18.18 -1.71
CA GLN A 202 4.14 -17.30 -2.87
C GLN A 202 2.72 -16.70 -2.87
N TYR A 203 1.72 -17.37 -2.32
CA TYR A 203 0.37 -16.81 -2.19
C TYR A 203 0.28 -15.65 -1.19
N ALA A 204 1.29 -15.46 -0.33
CA ALA A 204 1.34 -14.38 0.66
C ALA A 204 1.91 -13.07 0.08
N GLY A 205 1.64 -12.76 -1.18
CA GLY A 205 2.08 -11.53 -1.84
C GLY A 205 1.64 -10.25 -1.14
N ASN A 206 0.55 -10.30 -0.36
CA ASN A 206 0.14 -9.18 0.51
C ASN A 206 1.18 -8.87 1.60
N LEU A 207 1.87 -9.86 2.14
CA LEU A 207 2.93 -9.64 3.11
C LEU A 207 4.23 -9.20 2.43
N ASP A 208 4.53 -9.76 1.26
CA ASP A 208 5.72 -9.35 0.51
C ASP A 208 5.66 -7.88 0.09
N ILE A 209 4.53 -7.41 -0.45
CA ILE A 209 4.45 -6.02 -0.93
C ILE A 209 4.64 -4.99 0.18
N ILE A 210 4.06 -5.20 1.37
CA ILE A 210 4.25 -4.25 2.46
C ILE A 210 5.67 -4.28 3.01
N ASN A 211 6.32 -5.45 3.01
CA ASN A 211 7.72 -5.59 3.38
C ASN A 211 8.62 -4.90 2.34
N CYS A 212 8.41 -5.13 1.05
CA CYS A 212 9.15 -4.45 -0.02
C CYS A 212 9.03 -2.93 0.09
N ALA A 213 7.82 -2.40 0.31
CA ALA A 213 7.59 -0.98 0.48
C ALA A 213 8.32 -0.41 1.71
N ALA A 214 8.27 -1.11 2.84
CA ALA A 214 8.95 -0.70 4.06
C ALA A 214 10.49 -0.74 3.92
N ILE A 215 11.02 -1.75 3.26
CA ILE A 215 12.46 -1.87 2.97
C ILE A 215 12.91 -0.74 2.02
N THR A 216 12.13 -0.44 0.98
CA THR A 216 12.44 0.65 0.05
C THR A 216 12.56 2.00 0.77
N LEU A 217 11.67 2.29 1.73
CA LEU A 217 11.77 3.49 2.55
C LEU A 217 13.00 3.46 3.47
N ALA A 218 13.31 2.31 4.07
CA ALA A 218 14.49 2.17 4.92
C ALA A 218 15.80 2.37 4.15
N GLU A 219 15.89 1.83 2.93
CA GLU A 219 17.03 2.04 2.06
C GLU A 219 17.20 3.50 1.65
N GLU A 220 16.11 4.23 1.46
CA GLU A 220 16.16 5.65 1.15
C GLU A 220 16.62 6.47 2.36
N TYR A 221 16.17 6.14 3.58
CA TYR A 221 16.73 6.72 4.80
C TYR A 221 18.25 6.52 4.90
N ALA A 222 18.73 5.31 4.62
CA ALA A 222 20.15 5.01 4.69
C ALA A 222 20.98 5.77 3.64
N LYS A 223 20.43 6.00 2.44
CA LYS A 223 21.10 6.80 1.40
C LYS A 223 21.24 8.26 1.82
N GLU A 224 20.17 8.85 2.36
CA GLU A 224 20.18 10.23 2.82
C GLU A 224 21.20 10.47 3.95
N GLU A 225 21.33 9.52 4.88
CA GLU A 225 22.33 9.60 5.96
C GLU A 225 23.77 9.46 5.48
N LEU A 226 24.01 8.78 4.34
CA LEU A 226 25.34 8.66 3.75
C LEU A 226 25.75 9.89 2.92
N GLU A 227 24.79 10.72 2.53
CA GLU A 227 25.03 11.96 1.75
C GLU A 227 25.29 13.18 2.63
N HIS A 228 25.09 13.06 3.97
CA HIS A 228 25.28 14.10 4.98
C HIS A 228 26.40 13.73 5.95
#